data_909f42f60856806c846c7bde9144aa5b
#
_entry.id   909f42f60856806c846c7bde9144aa5b
#
_cell.length_a   1.000
_cell.length_b   1.000
_cell.length_c   1.000
_cell.angle_alpha   90.00
_cell.angle_beta   90.00
_cell.angle_gamma   90.00
#
_symmetry.space_group_name_H-M   'P 1'
#
loop_
_entity.id
_entity.type
_entity.pdbx_description
1 polymer ?
#
loop_
_entity_poly.entity_id
_entity_poly.type
_entity_poly.pdbx_seq_one_letter_code
_entity_poly.pdbx_strand_id
1 'polypeptide(L)'
;MRSIYILLLCFLCSFSVAEAQILLQQYIDTRVGTAANTTASAGTFGKHTEEYGQTLPAVLMPHGMNFWTPQTQDTENKCIAPYYYKDSKIQGFRNSHWIVGGCTQDYGSMTLMTVTGNLKTQPEQRASIFSHTNEMATPSYYSVYLDDYQARAEMTAQSRSAIFRFTYDKEGMAYLIVNPNSDYGQGSIEIDLAKKEIRGYNLVHRL
;
A
#
# COMPACT_ATOMS: atom_id res chain seq x y z
N MET A 1 -51.39 4.63 4.19
CA MET A 1 -50.61 5.88 4.25
C MET A 1 -49.58 5.91 5.39
N ARG A 2 -49.92 5.58 6.66
CA ARG A 2 -48.96 5.58 7.76
C ARG A 2 -47.74 4.66 7.56
N SER A 3 -47.88 3.49 6.95
CA SER A 3 -46.77 2.55 6.70
C SER A 3 -45.77 3.06 5.68
N ILE A 4 -46.17 3.88 4.69
CA ILE A 4 -45.28 4.46 3.68
C ILE A 4 -44.37 5.52 4.31
N TYR A 5 -44.87 6.31 5.26
CA TYR A 5 -44.05 7.33 5.93
C TYR A 5 -42.99 6.72 6.85
N ILE A 6 -43.27 5.57 7.49
CA ILE A 6 -42.28 4.86 8.33
C ILE A 6 -41.14 4.29 7.47
N LEU A 7 -41.45 3.69 6.31
CA LEU A 7 -40.45 3.20 5.37
C LEU A 7 -39.57 4.32 4.80
N LEU A 8 -40.16 5.47 4.48
CA LEU A 8 -39.43 6.62 3.98
C LEU A 8 -38.51 7.21 5.05
N LEU A 9 -38.92 7.25 6.31
CA LEU A 9 -38.13 7.74 7.44
C LEU A 9 -36.93 6.82 7.73
N CYS A 10 -37.11 5.51 7.65
CA CYS A 10 -36.03 4.52 7.81
C CYS A 10 -34.99 4.63 6.69
N PHE A 11 -35.43 4.91 5.45
CA PHE A 11 -34.52 5.07 4.30
C PHE A 11 -33.69 6.36 4.40
N LEU A 12 -34.27 7.45 4.88
CA LEU A 12 -33.56 8.72 5.11
C LEU A 12 -32.50 8.60 6.24
N CYS A 13 -32.81 7.87 7.32
CA CYS A 13 -31.86 7.63 8.41
C CYS A 13 -30.64 6.79 7.96
N SER A 14 -30.82 5.86 7.02
CA SER A 14 -29.75 5.01 6.52
C SER A 14 -28.70 5.81 5.70
N PHE A 15 -29.12 6.79 4.95
CA PHE A 15 -28.22 7.65 4.18
C PHE A 15 -27.35 8.55 5.07
N SER A 16 -27.91 9.07 6.15
CA SER A 16 -27.16 9.97 7.06
C SER A 16 -26.03 9.25 7.80
N VAL A 17 -26.19 7.97 8.12
CA VAL A 17 -25.14 7.16 8.77
C VAL A 17 -24.00 6.85 7.82
N ALA A 18 -24.28 6.62 6.55
CA ALA A 18 -23.25 6.34 5.54
C ALA A 18 -22.35 7.56 5.27
N GLU A 19 -22.93 8.76 5.17
CA GLU A 19 -22.15 10.01 5.01
C GLU A 19 -21.29 10.32 6.24
N ALA A 20 -21.76 10.05 7.45
CA ALA A 20 -20.98 10.27 8.67
C ALA A 20 -19.73 9.37 8.74
N GLN A 21 -19.80 8.13 8.27
CA GLN A 21 -18.64 7.22 8.21
C GLN A 21 -17.60 7.67 7.19
N ILE A 22 -18.01 8.15 6.03
CA ILE A 22 -17.09 8.65 4.99
C ILE A 22 -16.35 9.89 5.50
N LEU A 23 -17.06 10.81 6.17
CA LEU A 23 -16.46 12.02 6.72
C LEU A 23 -15.40 11.77 7.80
N LEU A 24 -15.58 10.77 8.65
CA LEU A 24 -14.61 10.47 9.72
C LEU A 24 -13.30 9.90 9.20
N GLN A 25 -13.32 9.09 8.16
CA GLN A 25 -12.11 8.48 7.59
C GLN A 25 -11.13 9.51 7.02
N GLN A 26 -11.61 10.63 6.50
CA GLN A 26 -10.75 11.68 5.95
C GLN A 26 -9.90 12.41 7.00
N TYR A 27 -10.24 12.28 8.29
CA TYR A 27 -9.46 12.85 9.40
C TYR A 27 -8.36 11.89 9.90
N ILE A 28 -8.28 10.68 9.34
CA ILE A 28 -7.27 9.69 9.72
C ILE A 28 -6.18 9.69 8.64
N ASP A 29 -5.01 10.17 9.00
CA ASP A 29 -3.81 10.09 8.16
C ASP A 29 -2.96 8.90 8.63
N THR A 30 -2.90 7.85 7.81
CA THR A 30 -2.16 6.64 8.14
C THR A 30 -0.65 6.78 7.97
N ARG A 31 -0.14 7.95 7.54
CA ARG A 31 1.29 8.27 7.50
C ARG A 31 1.86 8.65 8.87
N VAL A 32 1.02 8.87 9.86
CA VAL A 32 1.47 9.18 11.22
C VAL A 32 2.33 8.05 11.78
N GLY A 33 3.54 8.36 12.24
CA GLY A 33 4.50 7.39 12.77
C GLY A 33 5.38 6.71 11.73
N THR A 34 5.31 7.10 10.45
CA THR A 34 6.14 6.56 9.37
C THR A 34 7.48 7.26 9.18
N ALA A 35 7.82 8.20 10.07
CA ALA A 35 9.13 8.87 10.10
C ALA A 35 9.87 8.54 11.41
N ALA A 36 11.16 8.86 11.43
CA ALA A 36 11.98 8.69 12.62
C ALA A 36 11.38 9.42 13.82
N ASN A 37 11.40 8.76 14.96
CA ASN A 37 11.08 9.37 16.24
C ASN A 37 12.29 10.19 16.74
N THR A 38 12.06 11.44 17.09
CA THR A 38 13.09 12.36 17.56
C THR A 38 13.14 12.52 19.08
N THR A 39 12.38 11.71 19.82
CA THR A 39 12.40 11.75 21.30
C THR A 39 13.68 11.13 21.87
N ALA A 40 14.06 11.53 23.08
CA ALA A 40 15.23 10.96 23.75
C ALA A 40 15.12 9.45 23.98
N SER A 41 13.90 8.94 24.20
CA SER A 41 13.66 7.49 24.36
C SER A 41 13.96 6.71 23.08
N ALA A 42 13.65 7.26 21.90
CA ALA A 42 13.98 6.65 20.62
C ALA A 42 15.48 6.43 20.47
N GLY A 43 16.30 7.42 20.80
CA GLY A 43 17.76 7.31 20.75
C GLY A 43 18.33 6.25 21.69
N THR A 44 17.60 5.91 22.76
CA THR A 44 18.04 4.90 23.75
C THR A 44 17.64 3.48 23.39
N PHE A 45 16.42 3.29 22.91
CA PHE A 45 15.82 1.96 22.73
C PHE A 45 15.57 1.59 21.27
N GLY A 46 15.55 2.56 20.36
CA GLY A 46 15.12 2.40 18.98
C GLY A 46 16.20 2.55 17.92
N LYS A 47 17.49 2.45 18.27
CA LYS A 47 18.62 2.79 17.38
C LYS A 47 18.61 2.11 16.00
N HIS A 48 17.95 1.00 15.82
CA HIS A 48 17.87 0.30 14.52
C HIS A 48 16.44 0.14 14.01
N THR A 49 15.45 0.62 14.75
CA THR A 49 14.04 0.42 14.45
C THR A 49 13.29 1.74 14.31
N GLU A 50 13.37 2.60 15.30
CA GLU A 50 12.62 3.86 15.33
C GLU A 50 13.21 4.96 14.43
N GLU A 51 14.42 4.74 13.91
CA GLU A 51 15.08 5.66 12.97
C GLU A 51 14.32 5.78 11.64
N TYR A 52 13.51 4.76 11.28
CA TYR A 52 12.74 4.69 10.04
C TYR A 52 11.23 4.71 10.25
N GLY A 53 10.77 5.00 11.47
CA GLY A 53 9.36 4.90 11.83
C GLY A 53 8.93 3.48 12.18
N GLN A 54 7.76 3.36 12.81
CA GLN A 54 7.25 2.08 13.33
C GLN A 54 5.85 1.75 12.78
N THR A 55 5.35 2.55 11.85
CA THR A 55 4.06 2.36 11.20
C THR A 55 4.22 2.44 9.68
N LEU A 56 3.14 2.19 8.97
CA LEU A 56 3.11 2.29 7.52
C LEU A 56 1.71 2.75 7.05
N PRO A 57 1.58 3.43 5.92
CA PRO A 57 0.30 3.88 5.40
C PRO A 57 -0.46 2.72 4.75
N ALA A 58 -0.90 1.77 5.58
CA ALA A 58 -1.57 0.57 5.14
C ALA A 58 -3.03 0.83 4.76
N VAL A 59 -3.45 0.18 3.69
CA VAL A 59 -4.86 0.04 3.30
C VAL A 59 -5.32 -1.38 3.62
N LEU A 60 -6.31 -1.50 4.49
CA LEU A 60 -6.83 -2.79 4.95
C LEU A 60 -8.27 -2.69 5.45
N MET A 61 -8.95 -3.83 5.48
CA MET A 61 -10.19 -3.98 6.26
C MET A 61 -9.86 -4.32 7.72
N PRO A 62 -10.68 -3.89 8.69
CA PRO A 62 -10.58 -4.38 10.07
C PRO A 62 -10.55 -5.91 10.09
N HIS A 63 -9.58 -6.49 10.81
CA HIS A 63 -9.37 -7.95 10.87
C HIS A 63 -9.08 -8.62 9.51
N GLY A 64 -8.54 -7.87 8.54
CA GLY A 64 -8.08 -8.40 7.26
C GLY A 64 -6.88 -9.35 7.44
N MET A 65 -6.70 -10.26 6.48
CA MET A 65 -5.60 -11.23 6.50
C MET A 65 -4.28 -10.64 6.03
N ASN A 66 -4.33 -9.57 5.24
CA ASN A 66 -3.18 -8.87 4.70
C ASN A 66 -3.54 -7.40 4.48
N PHE A 67 -2.53 -6.61 4.23
CA PHE A 67 -2.69 -5.21 3.86
C PHE A 67 -1.81 -4.85 2.67
N TRP A 68 -2.12 -3.71 2.07
CA TRP A 68 -1.33 -3.12 1.00
C TRP A 68 -0.77 -1.77 1.44
N THR A 69 0.47 -1.52 1.10
CA THR A 69 1.18 -0.29 1.46
C THR A 69 2.06 0.17 0.30
N PRO A 70 2.29 1.48 0.11
CA PRO A 70 3.38 1.93 -0.75
C PRO A 70 4.72 1.42 -0.20
N GLN A 71 5.65 1.13 -1.09
CA GLN A 71 7.01 0.70 -0.77
C GLN A 71 8.00 1.74 -1.23
N THR A 72 8.74 2.32 -0.31
CA THR A 72 9.80 3.30 -0.59
C THR A 72 11.18 2.73 -0.31
N GLN A 73 11.27 1.66 0.49
CA GLN A 73 12.51 1.05 0.91
C GLN A 73 12.57 -0.43 0.55
N ASP A 74 13.78 -0.96 0.56
CA ASP A 74 14.03 -2.39 0.60
C ASP A 74 13.48 -2.96 1.92
N THR A 75 12.58 -3.93 1.80
CA THR A 75 11.83 -4.47 2.93
C THR A 75 12.35 -5.80 3.43
N GLU A 76 13.45 -6.28 2.86
CA GLU A 76 14.05 -7.54 3.29
C GLU A 76 14.93 -7.36 4.55
N ASN A 77 15.09 -6.12 5.00
CA ASN A 77 15.74 -5.83 6.27
C ASN A 77 14.77 -5.96 7.44
N LYS A 78 15.19 -6.67 8.48
CA LYS A 78 14.44 -6.78 9.73
C LYS A 78 14.26 -5.41 10.38
N CYS A 79 13.14 -5.21 11.08
CA CYS A 79 12.83 -4.01 11.84
C CYS A 79 12.55 -2.76 10.98
N ILE A 80 12.59 -2.83 9.67
CA ILE A 80 12.37 -1.70 8.78
C ILE A 80 11.03 -1.84 8.08
N ALA A 81 10.17 -0.82 8.23
CA ALA A 81 8.89 -0.77 7.55
C ALA A 81 9.07 -0.59 6.03
N PRO A 82 8.15 -1.09 5.20
CA PRO A 82 8.21 -0.90 3.74
C PRO A 82 8.21 0.56 3.28
N TYR A 83 7.67 1.45 4.07
CA TYR A 83 7.52 2.86 3.75
C TYR A 83 8.21 3.74 4.79
N TYR A 84 8.94 4.73 4.31
CA TYR A 84 9.54 5.78 5.15
C TYR A 84 9.15 7.16 4.62
N TYR A 85 8.55 7.98 5.49
CA TYR A 85 8.00 9.29 5.10
C TYR A 85 9.01 10.25 4.47
N LYS A 86 10.29 10.18 4.85
CA LYS A 86 11.32 11.08 4.28
C LYS A 86 11.87 10.64 2.93
N ASP A 87 11.47 9.46 2.45
CA ASP A 87 11.84 9.03 1.09
C ASP A 87 11.08 9.85 0.05
N SER A 88 11.72 10.04 -1.10
CA SER A 88 11.19 10.82 -2.21
C SER A 88 10.79 9.95 -3.41
N LYS A 89 10.94 8.62 -3.31
CA LYS A 89 10.64 7.70 -4.40
C LYS A 89 9.84 6.50 -3.91
N ILE A 90 8.86 6.09 -4.72
CA ILE A 90 8.09 4.87 -4.53
C ILE A 90 8.59 3.80 -5.49
N GLN A 91 8.98 2.63 -4.97
CA GLN A 91 9.43 1.45 -5.72
C GLN A 91 8.27 0.55 -6.17
N GLY A 92 7.10 0.72 -5.57
CA GLY A 92 5.88 -0.02 -5.86
C GLY A 92 4.87 -0.03 -4.71
N PHE A 93 3.90 -0.92 -4.83
CA PHE A 93 2.84 -1.14 -3.84
C PHE A 93 2.92 -2.58 -3.38
N ARG A 94 3.17 -2.77 -2.09
CA ARG A 94 3.50 -4.06 -1.51
C ARG A 94 2.28 -4.66 -0.80
N ASN A 95 1.97 -5.90 -1.13
CA ASN A 95 1.20 -6.78 -0.25
C ASN A 95 2.12 -7.20 0.89
N SER A 96 1.72 -6.98 2.11
CA SER A 96 2.60 -7.13 3.26
C SER A 96 1.90 -7.84 4.42
N HIS A 97 2.70 -8.56 5.21
CA HIS A 97 2.35 -9.15 6.49
C HIS A 97 3.29 -8.65 7.59
N TRP A 98 4.01 -7.56 7.32
CA TRP A 98 4.94 -7.00 8.28
C TRP A 98 4.23 -6.62 9.58
N ILE A 99 4.82 -7.04 10.69
CA ILE A 99 4.26 -6.74 12.03
C ILE A 99 4.71 -5.36 12.43
N VAL A 100 3.78 -4.42 12.47
CA VAL A 100 4.01 -3.03 12.86
C VAL A 100 4.70 -2.95 14.22
N GLY A 101 5.81 -2.24 14.28
CA GLY A 101 6.65 -2.16 15.47
C GLY A 101 7.45 -3.43 15.79
N GLY A 102 7.39 -4.45 14.93
CA GLY A 102 8.13 -5.69 15.12
C GLY A 102 9.49 -5.68 14.42
N CYS A 103 10.42 -6.47 14.96
CA CYS A 103 11.72 -6.74 14.34
C CYS A 103 11.72 -8.09 13.60
N THR A 104 10.66 -8.36 12.87
CA THR A 104 10.57 -9.53 11.99
C THR A 104 10.69 -9.06 10.53
N GLN A 105 11.23 -9.93 9.71
CA GLN A 105 11.23 -9.75 8.28
C GLN A 105 9.80 -9.92 7.74
N ASP A 106 9.44 -9.19 6.70
CA ASP A 106 8.18 -9.40 5.99
C ASP A 106 8.21 -10.76 5.26
N TYR A 107 7.06 -11.34 5.00
CA TYR A 107 6.98 -12.68 4.42
C TYR A 107 5.76 -12.83 3.51
N GLY A 108 5.89 -13.74 2.54
CA GLY A 108 4.80 -14.04 1.61
C GLY A 108 4.30 -12.83 0.83
N SER A 109 5.18 -11.85 0.62
CA SER A 109 4.82 -10.56 0.04
C SER A 109 5.03 -10.56 -1.47
N MET A 110 4.37 -9.62 -2.13
CA MET A 110 4.62 -9.26 -3.53
C MET A 110 4.50 -7.76 -3.72
N THR A 111 5.17 -7.24 -4.72
CA THR A 111 5.10 -5.81 -5.07
C THR A 111 4.55 -5.64 -6.48
N LEU A 112 3.61 -4.73 -6.64
CA LEU A 112 3.09 -4.25 -7.92
C LEU A 112 3.66 -2.87 -8.21
N MET A 113 4.04 -2.62 -9.46
CA MET A 113 4.42 -1.27 -9.92
C MET A 113 4.03 -1.07 -11.38
N THR A 114 3.54 0.12 -11.70
CA THR A 114 3.38 0.52 -13.11
C THR A 114 4.61 1.25 -13.59
N VAL A 115 4.98 1.02 -14.85
CA VAL A 115 6.11 1.66 -15.52
C VAL A 115 5.67 2.06 -16.92
N THR A 116 5.94 3.29 -17.35
CA THR A 116 5.68 3.75 -18.71
C THR A 116 6.99 3.92 -19.50
N GLY A 117 6.91 3.84 -20.82
CA GLY A 117 8.06 3.99 -21.72
C GLY A 117 8.97 2.77 -21.68
N ASN A 118 10.22 2.92 -21.26
CA ASN A 118 11.18 1.82 -21.21
C ASN A 118 10.90 0.89 -20.03
N LEU A 119 10.91 -0.43 -20.28
CA LEU A 119 10.73 -1.42 -19.24
C LEU A 119 11.85 -1.36 -18.20
N LYS A 120 11.50 -1.21 -16.94
CA LYS A 120 12.41 -1.19 -15.78
C LYS A 120 11.90 -2.20 -14.75
N THR A 121 12.66 -3.23 -14.46
CA THR A 121 12.23 -4.33 -13.58
C THR A 121 12.85 -4.25 -12.18
N GLN A 122 14.06 -3.69 -12.05
CA GLN A 122 14.74 -3.57 -10.76
C GLN A 122 14.10 -2.48 -9.90
N PRO A 123 13.95 -2.68 -8.59
CA PRO A 123 13.29 -1.74 -7.68
C PRO A 123 13.82 -0.31 -7.76
N GLU A 124 15.14 -0.13 -7.75
CA GLU A 124 15.78 1.18 -7.78
C GLU A 124 15.58 1.88 -9.14
N GLN A 125 15.55 1.11 -10.23
CA GLN A 125 15.37 1.64 -11.58
C GLN A 125 13.91 2.02 -11.86
N ARG A 126 12.95 1.24 -11.30
CA ARG A 126 11.52 1.50 -11.47
C ARG A 126 10.95 2.49 -10.45
N ALA A 127 11.73 2.85 -9.45
CA ALA A 127 11.28 3.81 -8.44
C ALA A 127 10.92 5.15 -9.08
N SER A 128 9.73 5.67 -8.76
CA SER A 128 9.25 6.96 -9.24
C SER A 128 9.30 8.01 -8.14
N ILE A 129 9.71 9.21 -8.50
CA ILE A 129 9.57 10.39 -7.66
C ILE A 129 8.08 10.60 -7.35
N PHE A 130 7.78 11.04 -6.13
CA PHE A 130 6.46 11.44 -5.69
C PHE A 130 6.53 12.61 -4.70
N SER A 131 5.40 13.24 -4.46
CA SER A 131 5.26 14.32 -3.47
C SER A 131 4.13 14.00 -2.50
N HIS A 132 4.35 14.23 -1.22
CA HIS A 132 3.31 14.09 -0.19
C HIS A 132 2.11 15.04 -0.40
N THR A 133 2.27 16.13 -1.17
CA THR A 133 1.16 17.00 -1.56
C THR A 133 0.17 16.30 -2.50
N ASN A 134 0.62 15.30 -3.24
CA ASN A 134 -0.16 14.48 -4.16
C ASN A 134 -0.42 13.06 -3.63
N GLU A 135 -0.17 12.84 -2.34
CA GLU A 135 -0.36 11.58 -1.64
C GLU A 135 -1.54 11.68 -0.69
N MET A 136 -2.47 10.74 -0.78
CA MET A 136 -3.59 10.58 0.15
C MET A 136 -3.49 9.20 0.80
N ALA A 137 -3.52 9.16 2.12
CA ALA A 137 -3.39 7.93 2.90
C ALA A 137 -4.45 7.87 4.00
N THR A 138 -5.44 7.00 3.81
CA THR A 138 -6.49 6.70 4.78
C THR A 138 -6.54 5.18 5.03
N PRO A 139 -7.21 4.69 6.08
CA PRO A 139 -7.28 3.25 6.35
C PRO A 139 -7.88 2.41 5.23
N SER A 140 -8.76 2.98 4.41
CA SER A 140 -9.50 2.27 3.35
C SER A 140 -9.07 2.64 1.94
N TYR A 141 -8.25 3.66 1.76
CA TYR A 141 -7.87 4.15 0.46
C TYR A 141 -6.51 4.84 0.49
N TYR A 142 -5.71 4.54 -0.52
CA TYR A 142 -4.45 5.22 -0.77
C TYR A 142 -4.37 5.67 -2.22
N SER A 143 -3.84 6.87 -2.45
CA SER A 143 -3.48 7.32 -3.79
C SER A 143 -2.22 8.17 -3.78
N VAL A 144 -1.47 8.10 -4.87
CA VAL A 144 -0.27 8.91 -5.10
C VAL A 144 -0.07 9.17 -6.59
N TYR A 145 0.54 10.29 -6.90
CA TYR A 145 0.98 10.57 -8.26
C TYR A 145 2.46 10.18 -8.45
N LEU A 146 2.71 9.40 -9.47
CA LEU A 146 4.04 8.90 -9.84
C LEU A 146 4.61 9.82 -10.94
N ASP A 147 5.49 10.74 -10.55
CA ASP A 147 5.96 11.84 -11.41
C ASP A 147 6.70 11.32 -12.65
N ASP A 148 7.60 10.33 -12.49
CA ASP A 148 8.39 9.78 -13.59
C ASP A 148 7.54 9.03 -14.63
N TYR A 149 6.37 8.55 -14.25
CA TYR A 149 5.45 7.80 -15.13
C TYR A 149 4.22 8.58 -15.54
N GLN A 150 4.05 9.79 -15.01
CA GLN A 150 2.88 10.64 -15.25
C GLN A 150 1.58 9.84 -15.05
N ALA A 151 1.51 9.16 -13.92
CA ALA A 151 0.42 8.25 -13.60
C ALA A 151 -0.04 8.41 -12.16
N ARG A 152 -1.33 8.40 -11.94
CA ARG A 152 -1.93 8.27 -10.63
C ARG A 152 -2.14 6.79 -10.31
N ALA A 153 -1.60 6.37 -9.19
CA ALA A 153 -1.85 5.05 -8.61
C ALA A 153 -2.85 5.19 -7.47
N GLU A 154 -3.83 4.30 -7.43
CA GLU A 154 -4.88 4.24 -6.41
C GLU A 154 -5.05 2.79 -5.96
N MET A 155 -5.29 2.57 -4.67
CA MET A 155 -5.59 1.25 -4.15
C MET A 155 -6.60 1.28 -3.02
N THR A 156 -7.40 0.23 -2.94
CA THR A 156 -8.27 -0.12 -1.82
C THR A 156 -8.19 -1.62 -1.57
N ALA A 157 -8.44 -2.07 -0.35
CA ALA A 157 -8.28 -3.46 0.02
C ALA A 157 -9.49 -4.03 0.74
N GLN A 158 -9.67 -5.32 0.59
CA GLN A 158 -10.59 -6.18 1.31
C GLN A 158 -9.80 -7.16 2.19
N SER A 159 -10.48 -8.05 2.87
CA SER A 159 -9.84 -9.01 3.80
C SER A 159 -8.70 -9.83 3.18
N ARG A 160 -8.80 -10.23 1.91
CA ARG A 160 -7.83 -11.07 1.19
C ARG A 160 -7.57 -10.63 -0.24
N SER A 161 -8.07 -9.48 -0.64
CA SER A 161 -7.97 -8.97 -2.01
C SER A 161 -7.77 -7.46 -2.01
N ALA A 162 -7.35 -6.92 -3.13
CA ALA A 162 -7.24 -5.49 -3.34
C ALA A 162 -7.62 -5.14 -4.78
N ILE A 163 -7.96 -3.89 -4.98
CA ILE A 163 -8.17 -3.30 -6.31
C ILE A 163 -7.18 -2.18 -6.48
N PHE A 164 -6.51 -2.19 -7.62
CA PHE A 164 -5.63 -1.12 -8.06
C PHE A 164 -6.20 -0.45 -9.29
N ARG A 165 -6.00 0.87 -9.38
CA ARG A 165 -6.26 1.64 -10.58
C ARG A 165 -5.04 2.49 -10.89
N PHE A 166 -4.55 2.38 -12.13
CA PHE A 166 -3.50 3.25 -12.67
C PHE A 166 -4.12 4.10 -13.78
N THR A 167 -4.08 5.41 -13.58
CA THR A 167 -4.58 6.39 -14.56
C THR A 167 -3.40 7.16 -15.10
N TYR A 168 -3.22 7.13 -16.41
CA TYR A 168 -2.10 7.76 -17.11
C TYR A 168 -2.53 9.07 -17.75
N ASP A 169 -1.69 10.10 -17.66
CA ASP A 169 -1.95 11.40 -18.26
C ASP A 169 -1.75 11.39 -19.78
N LYS A 170 -0.97 10.42 -20.28
CA LYS A 170 -0.65 10.30 -21.70
C LYS A 170 -0.88 8.88 -22.19
N GLU A 171 -1.31 8.79 -23.45
CA GLU A 171 -1.33 7.52 -24.17
C GLU A 171 0.09 7.01 -24.40
N GLY A 172 0.27 5.71 -24.35
CA GLY A 172 1.54 5.07 -24.59
C GLY A 172 1.65 3.65 -24.06
N MET A 173 2.85 3.10 -24.16
CA MET A 173 3.13 1.77 -23.62
C MET A 173 3.27 1.86 -22.10
N ALA A 174 2.48 1.05 -21.40
CA ALA A 174 2.57 0.87 -19.96
C ALA A 174 2.75 -0.62 -19.62
N TYR A 175 3.54 -0.87 -18.59
CA TYR A 175 3.82 -2.21 -18.08
C TYR A 175 3.35 -2.31 -16.64
N LEU A 176 2.79 -3.46 -16.28
CA LEU A 176 2.57 -3.84 -14.90
C LEU A 176 3.67 -4.80 -14.46
N ILE A 177 4.49 -4.39 -13.54
CA ILE A 177 5.51 -5.23 -12.92
C ILE A 177 4.89 -5.93 -11.71
N VAL A 178 5.05 -7.24 -11.66
CA VAL A 178 4.68 -8.08 -10.51
C VAL A 178 5.97 -8.73 -10.01
N ASN A 179 6.38 -8.38 -8.79
CA ASN A 179 7.60 -8.89 -8.17
C ASN A 179 7.22 -9.76 -6.97
N PRO A 180 7.56 -11.06 -6.98
CA PRO A 180 7.29 -11.98 -5.86
C PRO A 180 8.34 -11.86 -4.76
N ASN A 181 8.82 -10.75 -4.40
CA ASN A 181 9.73 -10.42 -3.27
C ASN A 181 10.29 -11.66 -2.55
N SER A 182 11.09 -12.46 -3.23
CA SER A 182 11.66 -13.68 -2.69
C SER A 182 13.17 -13.52 -2.48
N ASP A 183 13.64 -13.61 -1.25
CA ASP A 183 15.04 -13.44 -0.87
C ASP A 183 15.97 -14.43 -1.58
N TYR A 184 15.48 -15.62 -1.89
CA TYR A 184 16.25 -16.68 -2.50
C TYR A 184 15.86 -17.00 -3.94
N GLY A 185 15.07 -16.16 -4.59
CA GLY A 185 14.61 -16.38 -5.94
C GLY A 185 13.70 -17.60 -6.11
N GLN A 186 13.07 -18.07 -5.05
CA GLN A 186 12.23 -19.27 -5.04
C GLN A 186 10.74 -18.98 -5.30
N GLY A 187 10.36 -17.71 -5.45
CA GLY A 187 9.03 -17.32 -5.88
C GLY A 187 8.79 -17.68 -7.35
N SER A 188 7.54 -17.90 -7.73
CA SER A 188 7.14 -18.23 -9.09
C SER A 188 6.00 -17.35 -9.56
N ILE A 189 6.04 -16.98 -10.83
CA ILE A 189 4.97 -16.27 -11.53
C ILE A 189 4.65 -16.98 -12.82
N GLU A 190 3.38 -17.21 -13.09
CA GLU A 190 2.82 -17.75 -14.33
C GLU A 190 1.79 -16.77 -14.87
N ILE A 191 1.83 -16.53 -16.19
CA ILE A 191 0.88 -15.65 -16.90
C ILE A 191 -0.03 -16.50 -17.77
N ASP A 192 -1.34 -16.50 -17.47
CA ASP A 192 -2.38 -17.13 -18.30
C ASP A 192 -3.06 -16.05 -19.16
N LEU A 193 -2.61 -15.92 -20.40
CA LEU A 193 -3.14 -14.93 -21.34
C LEU A 193 -4.59 -15.17 -21.71
N ALA A 194 -5.04 -16.44 -21.74
CA ALA A 194 -6.41 -16.78 -22.10
C ALA A 194 -7.40 -16.35 -21.02
N LYS A 195 -7.02 -16.48 -19.77
CA LYS A 195 -7.83 -16.07 -18.62
C LYS A 195 -7.56 -14.64 -18.17
N LYS A 196 -6.52 -13.99 -18.70
CA LYS A 196 -6.03 -12.68 -18.26
C LYS A 196 -5.68 -12.69 -16.77
N GLU A 197 -5.01 -13.73 -16.32
CA GLU A 197 -4.62 -13.95 -14.94
C GLU A 197 -3.11 -14.02 -14.81
N ILE A 198 -2.62 -13.52 -13.69
CA ILE A 198 -1.26 -13.75 -13.20
C ILE A 198 -1.40 -14.56 -11.91
N ARG A 199 -0.71 -15.70 -11.85
CA ARG A 199 -0.66 -16.57 -10.68
C ARG A 199 0.75 -16.67 -10.19
N GLY A 200 0.92 -16.95 -8.93
CA GLY A 200 2.25 -17.14 -8.38
C GLY A 200 2.21 -17.51 -6.92
N TYR A 201 3.38 -17.78 -6.41
CA TYR A 201 3.59 -17.95 -4.97
C TYR A 201 4.93 -17.34 -4.57
N ASN A 202 5.01 -16.98 -3.32
CA ASN A 202 6.23 -16.61 -2.65
C ASN A 202 6.37 -17.45 -1.39
N LEU A 203 7.55 -18.01 -1.16
CA LEU A 203 7.80 -18.80 0.03
C LEU A 203 7.88 -17.91 1.26
N VAL A 204 7.36 -18.43 2.35
CA VAL A 204 7.51 -17.81 3.67
C VAL A 204 8.85 -18.21 4.24
N HIS A 205 9.82 -17.30 4.16
CA HIS A 205 11.10 -17.47 4.87
C HIS A 205 10.95 -16.86 6.26
N ARG A 206 11.05 -17.70 7.26
CA ARG A 206 11.04 -17.29 8.66
C ARG A 206 12.34 -17.69 9.32
N LEU A 207 12.75 -16.86 10.19
CA LEU A 207 13.84 -17.12 11.14
C LEU A 207 13.29 -17.55 12.47
#